data_e774db3bb804a94f78e6d74e317d4680
#
_entry.id   e774db3bb804a94f78e6d74e317d4680
#
_cell.length_a   1.000
_cell.length_b   1.000
_cell.length_c   1.000
_cell.angle_alpha   90.00
_cell.angle_beta   90.00
_cell.angle_gamma   90.00
#
_symmetry.space_group_name_H-M   'P 1'
#
loop_
_entity.id
_entity.type
_entity.pdbx_description
1 polymer ?
#
loop_
_entity_poly.entity_id
_entity_poly.type
_entity_poly.pdbx_seq_one_letter_code
_entity_poly.pdbx_strand_id
1 'polypeptide(L)'
;PATGSVYAPLLSIVSGYAEAQASGDMSLLAVSAKSSTTLVVTLTGHYDWFLREVCTSIATMPLRQDVVQRLKQEADAANDNLKEDETPRRWWSDPTRLVTNGPYTASAEDENALTLTENTAYGKKLTGPEDLTFRFGDTQTAEVLYDQGVVDAVWPLTEEEMAEQMEADETWQAEPVLETYSVMFNCSRLEDESIRKALSLVIDRE
;
A
#
# COMPACT_ATOMS: atom_id res chain seq x y z
N PRO A 1 3.85 -14.39 4.32
CA PRO A 1 4.07 -13.26 3.42
C PRO A 1 4.76 -13.75 2.16
N ALA A 2 4.42 -13.17 1.01
CA ALA A 2 5.18 -13.47 -0.20
C ALA A 2 6.64 -13.05 0.07
N THR A 3 7.59 -13.95 -0.18
CA THR A 3 9.01 -13.64 -0.10
C THR A 3 9.29 -12.47 -1.03
N GLY A 4 9.86 -11.38 -0.52
CA GLY A 4 10.14 -10.16 -1.27
C GLY A 4 9.08 -9.04 -1.15
N SER A 5 8.06 -9.19 -0.31
CA SER A 5 7.16 -8.06 0.00
C SER A 5 7.92 -6.95 0.73
N VAL A 6 7.81 -5.72 0.24
CA VAL A 6 8.39 -4.52 0.88
C VAL A 6 7.83 -4.26 2.28
N TYR A 7 6.66 -4.81 2.59
CA TYR A 7 6.00 -4.69 3.89
C TYR A 7 6.34 -5.82 4.87
N ALA A 8 7.07 -6.86 4.43
CA ALA A 8 7.42 -7.97 5.31
C ALA A 8 8.15 -7.53 6.59
N PRO A 9 9.05 -6.53 6.58
CA PRO A 9 9.73 -6.05 7.80
C PRO A 9 8.79 -5.53 8.90
N LEU A 10 7.58 -5.08 8.59
CA LEU A 10 6.59 -4.69 9.60
C LEU A 10 6.21 -5.83 10.54
N LEU A 11 6.36 -7.09 10.10
CA LEU A 11 6.08 -8.28 10.88
C LEU A 11 7.29 -8.78 11.68
N SER A 12 8.44 -8.08 11.63
CA SER A 12 9.68 -8.49 12.34
C SER A 12 9.52 -8.56 13.85
N ILE A 13 8.54 -7.85 14.39
CA ILE A 13 8.19 -7.87 15.82
C ILE A 13 7.32 -9.07 16.23
N VAL A 14 6.85 -9.87 15.27
CA VAL A 14 6.11 -11.10 15.56
C VAL A 14 7.10 -12.21 15.88
N SER A 15 6.89 -12.92 17.00
CA SER A 15 7.74 -14.03 17.39
C SER A 15 7.80 -15.10 16.30
N GLY A 16 8.98 -15.65 16.02
CA GLY A 16 9.22 -16.62 14.95
C GLY A 16 9.38 -16.01 13.55
N TYR A 17 9.39 -14.68 13.41
CA TYR A 17 9.52 -14.03 12.10
C TYR A 17 10.86 -14.35 11.42
N ALA A 18 11.96 -14.25 12.13
CA ALA A 18 13.30 -14.48 11.56
C ALA A 18 13.47 -15.93 11.06
N GLU A 19 12.99 -16.89 11.82
CA GLU A 19 13.01 -18.30 11.48
C GLU A 19 12.09 -18.60 10.28
N ALA A 20 10.90 -18.02 10.25
CA ALA A 20 9.98 -18.13 9.13
C ALA A 20 10.54 -17.54 7.85
N GLN A 21 11.22 -16.40 7.92
CA GLN A 21 11.90 -15.77 6.78
C GLN A 21 13.05 -16.64 6.27
N ALA A 22 13.86 -17.19 7.15
CA ALA A 22 15.02 -17.98 6.78
C ALA A 22 14.66 -19.33 6.15
N SER A 23 13.60 -19.99 6.66
CA SER A 23 13.18 -21.31 6.22
C SER A 23 12.09 -21.29 5.13
N GLY A 24 11.34 -20.19 5.00
CA GLY A 24 10.12 -20.12 4.18
C GLY A 24 8.90 -20.80 4.85
N ASP A 25 9.05 -21.32 6.07
CA ASP A 25 7.96 -21.98 6.81
C ASP A 25 7.18 -20.98 7.66
N MET A 26 6.03 -20.55 7.13
CA MET A 26 5.15 -19.59 7.82
C MET A 26 4.49 -20.15 9.07
N SER A 27 4.51 -21.47 9.32
CA SER A 27 3.97 -22.07 10.55
C SER A 27 4.80 -21.72 11.80
N LEU A 28 6.03 -21.23 11.60
CA LEU A 28 6.91 -20.74 12.66
C LEU A 28 6.49 -19.37 13.21
N LEU A 29 5.67 -18.61 12.48
CA LEU A 29 5.12 -17.37 13.00
C LEU A 29 4.16 -17.65 14.16
N ALA A 30 4.37 -16.96 15.27
CA ALA A 30 3.51 -17.08 16.45
C ALA A 30 2.16 -16.36 16.26
N VAL A 31 1.43 -16.78 15.23
CA VAL A 31 0.08 -16.32 14.87
C VAL A 31 -0.84 -17.54 14.86
N SER A 32 -1.88 -17.54 15.67
CA SER A 32 -2.78 -18.68 15.79
C SER A 32 -4.24 -18.27 15.95
N ALA A 33 -5.15 -18.98 15.29
CA ALA A 33 -6.58 -18.87 15.52
C ALA A 33 -6.97 -19.73 16.74
N LYS A 34 -7.16 -19.09 17.88
CA LYS A 34 -7.56 -19.77 19.13
C LYS A 34 -9.02 -20.26 19.08
N SER A 35 -9.84 -19.56 18.31
CA SER A 35 -11.25 -19.93 18.03
C SER A 35 -11.66 -19.31 16.68
N SER A 36 -12.91 -19.53 16.27
CA SER A 36 -13.47 -18.91 15.04
C SER A 36 -13.53 -17.37 15.10
N THR A 37 -13.37 -16.78 16.28
CA THR A 37 -13.48 -15.33 16.51
C THR A 37 -12.27 -14.73 17.22
N THR A 38 -11.25 -15.54 17.51
CA THR A 38 -10.10 -15.09 18.29
C THR A 38 -8.80 -15.42 17.56
N LEU A 39 -8.10 -14.39 17.13
CA LEU A 39 -6.73 -14.47 16.61
C LEU A 39 -5.76 -14.05 17.72
N VAL A 40 -4.69 -14.82 17.91
CA VAL A 40 -3.63 -14.51 18.86
C VAL A 40 -2.33 -14.29 18.07
N VAL A 41 -1.71 -13.15 18.30
CA VAL A 41 -0.40 -12.79 17.75
C VAL A 41 0.54 -12.57 18.93
N THR A 42 1.65 -13.34 18.98
CA THR A 42 2.65 -13.18 20.03
C THR A 42 3.79 -12.33 19.49
N LEU A 43 4.09 -11.25 20.21
CA LEU A 43 5.14 -10.30 19.85
C LEU A 43 6.44 -10.62 20.60
N THR A 44 7.57 -10.19 20.06
CA THR A 44 8.89 -10.34 20.68
C THR A 44 9.11 -9.41 21.87
N GLY A 45 8.24 -8.41 22.04
CA GLY A 45 8.29 -7.43 23.11
C GLY A 45 7.00 -6.62 23.21
N HIS A 46 7.02 -5.58 24.02
CA HIS A 46 5.91 -4.63 24.15
C HIS A 46 6.06 -3.52 23.11
N TYR A 47 5.05 -3.33 22.28
CA TYR A 47 5.01 -2.34 21.19
C TYR A 47 3.68 -1.59 21.22
N ASP A 48 3.68 -0.38 21.76
CA ASP A 48 2.47 0.46 21.92
C ASP A 48 1.83 0.82 20.57
N TRP A 49 2.65 0.85 19.52
CA TRP A 49 2.23 1.19 18.17
C TRP A 49 1.70 0.00 17.36
N PHE A 50 1.78 -1.25 17.85
CA PHE A 50 1.39 -2.45 17.11
C PHE A 50 -0.04 -2.37 16.54
N LEU A 51 -1.01 -1.98 17.36
CA LEU A 51 -2.40 -1.90 16.91
C LEU A 51 -2.63 -0.77 15.90
N ARG A 52 -1.92 0.34 16.08
CA ARG A 52 -2.11 1.53 15.25
C ARG A 52 -1.37 1.45 13.93
N GLU A 53 -0.16 0.90 13.91
CA GLU A 53 0.69 0.89 12.71
C GLU A 53 0.65 -0.46 11.98
N VAL A 54 0.74 -1.57 12.70
CA VAL A 54 0.80 -2.90 12.07
C VAL A 54 -0.59 -3.43 11.73
N CYS A 55 -1.53 -3.35 12.66
CA CYS A 55 -2.87 -3.90 12.43
C CYS A 55 -3.74 -3.07 11.46
N THR A 56 -3.35 -1.83 11.16
CA THR A 56 -3.99 -0.98 10.15
C THR A 56 -3.27 -0.98 8.82
N SER A 57 -2.07 -1.58 8.77
CA SER A 57 -1.28 -1.68 7.55
C SER A 57 -1.95 -2.57 6.50
N ILE A 58 -1.81 -2.21 5.23
CA ILE A 58 -2.20 -3.05 4.09
C ILE A 58 -1.57 -4.46 4.16
N ALA A 59 -0.40 -4.60 4.80
CA ALA A 59 0.29 -5.88 4.98
C ALA A 59 -0.48 -6.89 5.84
N THR A 60 -1.41 -6.42 6.67
CA THR A 60 -2.16 -7.24 7.64
C THR A 60 -3.66 -7.29 7.37
N MET A 61 -4.11 -6.71 6.25
CA MET A 61 -5.51 -6.78 5.85
C MET A 61 -5.95 -8.23 5.64
N PRO A 62 -7.12 -8.64 6.17
CA PRO A 62 -7.61 -10.00 6.04
C PRO A 62 -8.00 -10.33 4.60
N LEU A 63 -7.60 -11.51 4.14
CA LEU A 63 -7.91 -12.03 2.82
C LEU A 63 -8.62 -13.37 2.93
N ARG A 64 -9.58 -13.63 2.05
CA ARG A 64 -10.22 -14.94 1.94
C ARG A 64 -9.29 -15.92 1.23
N GLN A 65 -8.83 -16.92 1.97
CA GLN A 65 -7.86 -17.91 1.47
C GLN A 65 -8.33 -18.63 0.21
N ASP A 66 -9.59 -19.07 0.17
CA ASP A 66 -10.18 -19.78 -0.97
C ASP A 66 -10.20 -18.91 -2.25
N VAL A 67 -10.52 -17.62 -2.10
CA VAL A 67 -10.53 -16.68 -3.23
C VAL A 67 -9.11 -16.43 -3.71
N VAL A 68 -8.16 -16.14 -2.82
CA VAL A 68 -6.76 -15.91 -3.18
C VAL A 68 -6.13 -17.12 -3.85
N GLN A 69 -6.38 -18.34 -3.32
CA GLN A 69 -5.85 -19.57 -3.92
C GLN A 69 -6.39 -19.80 -5.34
N ARG A 70 -7.69 -19.59 -5.55
CA ARG A 70 -8.31 -19.70 -6.87
C ARG A 70 -7.73 -18.68 -7.86
N LEU A 71 -7.69 -17.39 -7.45
CA LEU A 71 -7.16 -16.33 -8.31
C LEU A 71 -5.67 -16.51 -8.62
N LYS A 72 -4.90 -17.06 -7.66
CA LYS A 72 -3.50 -17.40 -7.90
C LYS A 72 -3.35 -18.50 -8.94
N GLN A 73 -4.10 -19.58 -8.83
CA GLN A 73 -4.08 -20.67 -9.81
C GLN A 73 -4.45 -20.18 -11.21
N GLU A 74 -5.46 -19.33 -11.34
CA GLU A 74 -5.86 -18.73 -12.61
C GLU A 74 -4.78 -17.81 -13.19
N ALA A 75 -4.13 -17.01 -12.35
CA ALA A 75 -3.02 -16.15 -12.76
C ALA A 75 -1.81 -16.97 -13.22
N ASP A 76 -1.43 -18.00 -12.46
CA ASP A 76 -0.32 -18.89 -12.78
C ASP A 76 -0.59 -19.57 -14.14
N ALA A 77 -1.79 -20.12 -14.35
CA ALA A 77 -2.17 -20.74 -15.62
C ALA A 77 -2.19 -19.75 -16.81
N ALA A 78 -2.58 -18.50 -16.58
CA ALA A 78 -2.53 -17.46 -17.61
C ALA A 78 -1.08 -17.07 -17.96
N ASN A 79 -0.17 -17.16 -17.01
CA ASN A 79 1.25 -16.82 -17.19
C ASN A 79 2.08 -17.95 -17.83
N ASP A 80 1.57 -19.19 -17.88
CA ASP A 80 2.29 -20.33 -18.49
C ASP A 80 2.64 -20.12 -19.97
N ASN A 81 1.88 -19.29 -20.68
CA ASN A 81 2.08 -18.99 -22.10
C ASN A 81 2.39 -17.52 -22.36
N LEU A 82 2.87 -16.80 -21.34
CA LEU A 82 3.17 -15.37 -21.42
C LEU A 82 4.35 -15.12 -22.36
N LYS A 83 4.23 -14.13 -23.23
CA LYS A 83 5.34 -13.67 -24.08
C LYS A 83 6.27 -12.76 -23.28
N GLU A 84 7.50 -12.60 -23.78
CA GLU A 84 8.56 -11.85 -23.09
C GLU A 84 8.22 -10.37 -22.86
N ASP A 85 7.36 -9.81 -23.69
CA ASP A 85 6.89 -8.42 -23.65
C ASP A 85 5.56 -8.22 -22.89
N GLU A 86 4.94 -9.30 -22.42
CA GLU A 86 3.67 -9.23 -21.69
C GLU A 86 3.89 -9.16 -20.19
N THR A 87 3.07 -8.36 -19.50
CA THR A 87 3.12 -8.23 -18.04
C THR A 87 2.46 -9.43 -17.35
N PRO A 88 3.17 -10.12 -16.42
CA PRO A 88 2.60 -11.24 -15.70
C PRO A 88 1.37 -10.85 -14.88
N ARG A 89 0.30 -11.62 -15.01
CA ARG A 89 -0.88 -11.48 -14.16
C ARG A 89 -0.55 -11.87 -12.72
N ARG A 90 -1.14 -11.14 -11.77
CA ARG A 90 -1.10 -11.43 -10.35
C ARG A 90 -2.50 -11.77 -9.86
N TRP A 91 -2.63 -12.46 -8.74
CA TRP A 91 -3.93 -12.78 -8.16
C TRP A 91 -4.76 -11.52 -7.80
N TRP A 92 -4.11 -10.38 -7.67
CA TRP A 92 -4.74 -9.07 -7.40
C TRP A 92 -4.85 -8.17 -8.63
N SER A 93 -4.54 -8.66 -9.84
CA SER A 93 -4.57 -7.84 -11.07
C SER A 93 -5.96 -7.34 -11.46
N ASP A 94 -7.00 -7.95 -10.90
CA ASP A 94 -8.38 -7.54 -11.12
C ASP A 94 -9.05 -7.33 -9.75
N PRO A 95 -9.12 -6.07 -9.28
CA PRO A 95 -9.69 -5.75 -7.97
C PRO A 95 -11.18 -6.07 -7.85
N THR A 96 -11.93 -6.13 -8.96
CA THR A 96 -13.36 -6.45 -8.95
C THR A 96 -13.64 -7.89 -8.52
N ARG A 97 -12.65 -8.75 -8.56
CA ARG A 97 -12.73 -10.16 -8.16
C ARG A 97 -12.30 -10.42 -6.73
N LEU A 98 -11.81 -9.40 -6.04
CA LEU A 98 -11.40 -9.50 -4.64
C LEU A 98 -12.60 -9.43 -3.70
N VAL A 99 -12.51 -10.14 -2.59
CA VAL A 99 -13.49 -10.05 -1.51
C VAL A 99 -12.90 -9.24 -0.37
N THR A 100 -13.63 -8.22 0.03
CA THR A 100 -13.22 -7.30 1.10
C THR A 100 -14.24 -7.32 2.24
N ASN A 101 -13.78 -6.99 3.44
CA ASN A 101 -14.60 -6.68 4.60
C ASN A 101 -14.69 -5.16 4.87
N GLY A 102 -14.18 -4.35 3.96
CA GLY A 102 -14.24 -2.89 4.02
C GLY A 102 -15.59 -2.31 3.61
N PRO A 103 -15.76 -0.98 3.73
CA PRO A 103 -17.00 -0.29 3.39
C PRO A 103 -17.33 -0.26 1.91
N TYR A 104 -16.35 -0.49 1.05
CA TYR A 104 -16.51 -0.49 -0.41
C TYR A 104 -16.00 -1.76 -1.05
N THR A 105 -16.53 -2.08 -2.22
CA THR A 105 -16.04 -3.13 -3.14
C THR A 105 -15.73 -2.51 -4.49
N ALA A 106 -14.68 -3.00 -5.17
CA ALA A 106 -14.40 -2.60 -6.54
C ALA A 106 -15.51 -3.13 -7.47
N SER A 107 -16.14 -2.25 -8.23
CA SER A 107 -17.26 -2.56 -9.14
C SER A 107 -16.87 -2.45 -10.61
N ALA A 108 -15.91 -1.59 -10.93
CA ALA A 108 -15.35 -1.45 -12.27
C ALA A 108 -13.89 -1.01 -12.20
N GLU A 109 -13.12 -1.42 -13.19
CA GLU A 109 -11.74 -0.99 -13.41
C GLU A 109 -11.51 -0.84 -14.91
N ASP A 110 -10.85 0.23 -15.29
CA ASP A 110 -10.27 0.43 -16.61
C ASP A 110 -8.85 0.99 -16.50
N GLU A 111 -8.18 1.27 -17.62
CA GLU A 111 -6.80 1.78 -17.64
C GLU A 111 -6.62 3.12 -16.90
N ASN A 112 -7.69 3.90 -16.75
CA ASN A 112 -7.66 5.26 -16.24
C ASN A 112 -8.46 5.45 -14.95
N ALA A 113 -9.26 4.48 -14.53
CA ALA A 113 -10.13 4.64 -13.37
C ALA A 113 -10.42 3.33 -12.63
N LEU A 114 -10.62 3.45 -11.32
CA LEU A 114 -11.16 2.42 -10.44
C LEU A 114 -12.42 2.95 -9.77
N THR A 115 -13.54 2.26 -9.98
CA THR A 115 -14.81 2.59 -9.31
C THR A 115 -15.04 1.62 -8.15
N LEU A 116 -15.34 2.18 -6.99
CA LEU A 116 -15.72 1.47 -5.79
C LEU A 116 -17.19 1.80 -5.49
N THR A 117 -17.98 0.79 -5.14
CA THR A 117 -19.39 0.93 -4.71
C THR A 117 -19.56 0.46 -3.27
N GLU A 118 -20.61 0.93 -2.60
CA GLU A 118 -20.93 0.53 -1.23
C GLU A 118 -20.96 -0.99 -1.08
N ASN A 119 -20.24 -1.47 -0.07
CA ASN A 119 -20.31 -2.87 0.34
C ASN A 119 -21.49 -3.07 1.32
N THR A 120 -22.62 -3.52 0.81
CA THR A 120 -23.82 -3.75 1.61
C THR A 120 -23.64 -4.79 2.71
N ALA A 121 -22.59 -5.61 2.64
CA ALA A 121 -22.23 -6.61 3.67
C ALA A 121 -21.30 -6.04 4.77
N TYR A 122 -20.93 -4.77 4.71
CA TYR A 122 -19.99 -4.16 5.67
C TYR A 122 -20.51 -4.13 7.11
N GLY A 123 -21.80 -4.22 7.33
CA GLY A 123 -22.42 -4.32 8.66
C GLY A 123 -22.43 -3.02 9.48
N LYS A 124 -21.90 -1.93 8.96
CA LYS A 124 -22.00 -0.58 9.52
C LYS A 124 -22.63 0.33 8.46
N LYS A 125 -23.34 1.37 8.92
CA LYS A 125 -23.87 2.37 8.00
C LYS A 125 -22.71 3.15 7.37
N LEU A 126 -22.72 3.25 6.06
CA LEU A 126 -21.81 4.13 5.33
C LEU A 126 -22.14 5.59 5.66
N THR A 127 -21.12 6.40 5.92
CA THR A 127 -21.24 7.83 6.19
C THR A 127 -20.70 8.69 5.05
N GLY A 128 -20.10 8.09 4.05
CA GLY A 128 -19.57 8.71 2.85
C GLY A 128 -20.46 8.50 1.63
N PRO A 129 -19.98 8.84 0.44
CA PRO A 129 -20.70 8.62 -0.82
C PRO A 129 -20.90 7.12 -1.08
N GLU A 130 -21.95 6.78 -1.82
CA GLU A 130 -22.26 5.40 -2.21
C GLU A 130 -21.26 4.88 -3.24
N ASP A 131 -20.77 5.75 -4.12
CA ASP A 131 -19.77 5.43 -5.13
C ASP A 131 -18.56 6.36 -5.02
N LEU A 132 -17.37 5.78 -5.25
CA LEU A 132 -16.10 6.51 -5.34
C LEU A 132 -15.43 6.12 -6.66
N THR A 133 -15.01 7.11 -7.45
CA THR A 133 -14.23 6.87 -8.66
C THR A 133 -12.85 7.50 -8.52
N PHE A 134 -11.83 6.65 -8.46
CA PHE A 134 -10.43 7.06 -8.51
C PHE A 134 -10.00 7.13 -9.97
N ARG A 135 -9.61 8.32 -10.43
CA ARG A 135 -9.00 8.52 -11.74
C ARG A 135 -7.48 8.52 -11.61
N PHE A 136 -6.81 7.77 -12.46
CA PHE A 136 -5.36 7.71 -12.52
C PHE A 136 -4.85 8.72 -13.54
N GLY A 137 -3.84 9.48 -13.20
CA GLY A 137 -3.24 10.50 -14.07
C GLY A 137 -2.05 11.18 -13.39
N ASP A 138 -1.41 12.08 -14.13
CA ASP A 138 -0.38 12.95 -13.55
C ASP A 138 -1.03 14.11 -12.75
N THR A 139 -0.21 14.73 -11.89
CA THR A 139 -0.67 15.78 -10.97
C THR A 139 -1.18 17.01 -11.72
N GLN A 140 -0.54 17.46 -12.80
CA GLN A 140 -0.97 18.63 -13.57
C GLN A 140 -2.37 18.42 -14.19
N THR A 141 -2.61 17.22 -14.72
CA THR A 141 -3.93 16.85 -15.25
C THR A 141 -4.98 16.81 -14.14
N ALA A 142 -4.61 16.31 -12.96
CA ALA A 142 -5.52 16.19 -11.82
C ALA A 142 -5.97 17.58 -11.30
N GLU A 143 -5.07 18.56 -11.23
CA GLU A 143 -5.39 19.94 -10.85
C GLU A 143 -6.37 20.60 -11.83
N VAL A 144 -6.11 20.48 -13.12
CA VAL A 144 -7.00 21.01 -14.14
C VAL A 144 -8.39 20.39 -14.03
N LEU A 145 -8.48 19.09 -13.75
CA LEU A 145 -9.77 18.42 -13.54
C LEU A 145 -10.48 18.89 -12.27
N TYR A 146 -9.73 19.20 -11.21
CA TYR A 146 -10.28 19.77 -9.98
C TYR A 146 -10.82 21.18 -10.21
N ASP A 147 -10.06 22.05 -10.85
CA ASP A 147 -10.47 23.43 -11.18
C ASP A 147 -11.71 23.46 -12.08
N GLN A 148 -11.85 22.47 -12.96
CA GLN A 148 -13.02 22.31 -13.82
C GLN A 148 -14.22 21.65 -13.11
N GLY A 149 -14.07 21.24 -11.86
CA GLY A 149 -15.10 20.53 -11.09
C GLY A 149 -15.41 19.13 -11.63
N VAL A 150 -14.45 18.48 -12.30
CA VAL A 150 -14.59 17.10 -12.82
C VAL A 150 -14.24 16.08 -11.77
N VAL A 151 -13.34 16.42 -10.84
CA VAL A 151 -13.00 15.61 -9.67
C VAL A 151 -13.21 16.45 -8.41
N ASP A 152 -13.58 15.79 -7.31
CA ASP A 152 -13.89 16.42 -6.03
C ASP A 152 -12.66 16.56 -5.12
N ALA A 153 -11.61 15.79 -5.38
CA ALA A 153 -10.36 15.81 -4.62
C ALA A 153 -9.19 15.34 -5.48
N VAL A 154 -8.01 15.83 -5.16
CA VAL A 154 -6.71 15.42 -5.76
C VAL A 154 -5.78 14.94 -4.66
N TRP A 155 -5.10 13.82 -4.89
CA TRP A 155 -4.12 13.26 -3.96
C TRP A 155 -3.14 12.30 -4.68
N PRO A 156 -1.87 12.28 -4.31
CA PRO A 156 -1.16 13.24 -3.46
C PRO A 156 -0.83 14.53 -4.20
N LEU A 157 -0.64 15.61 -3.43
CA LEU A 157 -0.15 16.87 -3.92
C LEU A 157 1.36 16.93 -3.65
N THR A 158 2.19 17.13 -4.66
CA THR A 158 3.64 16.93 -4.54
C THR A 158 4.51 18.15 -4.87
N GLU A 159 3.94 19.28 -5.28
CA GLU A 159 4.70 20.40 -5.84
C GLU A 159 4.62 21.67 -4.98
N GLU A 160 5.75 22.41 -4.88
CA GLU A 160 5.82 23.70 -4.15
C GLU A 160 4.85 24.76 -4.70
N GLU A 161 4.62 24.79 -6.01
CA GLU A 161 3.69 25.71 -6.65
C GLU A 161 2.25 25.53 -6.16
N MET A 162 1.90 24.33 -5.78
CA MET A 162 0.60 24.00 -5.20
C MET A 162 0.47 24.49 -3.76
N ALA A 163 1.53 24.45 -2.98
CA ALA A 163 1.52 24.90 -1.60
C ALA A 163 1.15 26.39 -1.53
N GLU A 164 1.66 27.23 -2.43
CA GLU A 164 1.33 28.68 -2.46
C GLU A 164 -0.12 28.96 -2.85
N GLN A 165 -0.68 28.19 -3.79
CA GLN A 165 -2.09 28.34 -4.17
C GLN A 165 -3.02 27.82 -3.07
N MET A 166 -2.60 26.83 -2.35
CA MET A 166 -3.39 26.12 -1.35
C MET A 166 -3.41 26.81 0.02
N GLU A 167 -2.39 27.61 0.36
CA GLU A 167 -2.44 28.47 1.55
C GLU A 167 -3.62 29.47 1.48
N ALA A 168 -4.12 29.76 0.29
CA ALA A 168 -5.27 30.64 0.07
C ALA A 168 -6.63 29.90 0.09
N ASP A 169 -6.66 28.58 0.07
CA ASP A 169 -7.87 27.78 -0.01
C ASP A 169 -8.04 26.91 1.26
N GLU A 170 -9.13 27.13 2.00
CA GLU A 170 -9.48 26.40 3.21
C GLU A 170 -9.80 24.89 2.95
N THR A 171 -9.85 24.47 1.70
CA THR A 171 -10.11 23.07 1.31
C THR A 171 -8.88 22.17 1.39
N TRP A 172 -7.71 22.76 1.57
CA TRP A 172 -6.45 22.04 1.66
C TRP A 172 -6.22 21.36 3.00
N GLN A 173 -5.71 20.13 2.98
CA GLN A 173 -5.36 19.39 4.18
C GLN A 173 -3.94 18.88 4.09
N ALA A 174 -3.11 19.19 5.09
CA ALA A 174 -1.78 18.64 5.27
C ALA A 174 -1.71 17.80 6.54
N GLU A 175 -1.22 16.58 6.42
CA GLU A 175 -0.95 15.71 7.57
C GLU A 175 0.56 15.53 7.74
N PRO A 176 1.11 15.77 8.95
CA PRO A 176 2.52 15.51 9.21
C PRO A 176 2.78 14.00 9.18
N VAL A 177 3.76 13.58 8.40
CA VAL A 177 4.22 12.19 8.33
C VAL A 177 5.61 12.05 8.93
N LEU A 178 5.89 10.90 9.57
CA LEU A 178 7.23 10.56 10.07
C LEU A 178 8.04 9.91 8.96
N GLU A 179 8.45 10.74 8.00
CA GLU A 179 9.28 10.31 6.88
C GLU A 179 10.61 11.06 6.88
N THR A 180 11.62 10.41 6.35
CA THR A 180 12.94 11.02 6.12
C THR A 180 13.35 10.77 4.70
N TYR A 181 13.49 11.83 3.93
CA TYR A 181 14.12 11.76 2.62
C TYR A 181 15.63 11.61 2.77
N SER A 182 16.18 10.56 2.19
CA SER A 182 17.61 10.26 2.28
C SER A 182 18.20 10.06 0.91
N VAL A 183 19.33 10.74 0.64
CA VAL A 183 20.18 10.44 -0.51
C VAL A 183 21.17 9.37 -0.11
N MET A 184 21.06 8.19 -0.72
CA MET A 184 21.98 7.09 -0.49
C MET A 184 23.03 7.01 -1.59
N PHE A 185 24.30 7.00 -1.20
CA PHE A 185 25.41 6.82 -2.14
C PHE A 185 25.69 5.34 -2.38
N ASN A 186 25.78 4.95 -3.65
CA ASN A 186 26.27 3.63 -4.00
C ASN A 186 27.79 3.59 -3.78
N CYS A 187 28.22 3.04 -2.63
CA CYS A 187 29.62 3.00 -2.23
C CYS A 187 30.50 2.16 -3.17
N SER A 188 29.92 1.23 -3.94
CA SER A 188 30.66 0.44 -4.93
C SER A 188 31.00 1.26 -6.19
N ARG A 189 30.24 2.33 -6.45
CA ARG A 189 30.48 3.24 -7.60
C ARG A 189 31.19 4.53 -7.20
N LEU A 190 30.92 5.00 -5.98
CA LEU A 190 31.54 6.18 -5.37
C LEU A 190 32.43 5.70 -4.21
N GLU A 191 33.57 5.09 -4.56
CA GLU A 191 34.49 4.49 -3.59
C GLU A 191 35.17 5.54 -2.70
N ASP A 192 35.45 6.72 -3.24
CA ASP A 192 36.11 7.81 -2.50
C ASP A 192 35.15 8.43 -1.46
N GLU A 193 35.52 8.30 -0.20
CA GLU A 193 34.79 8.86 0.92
C GLU A 193 34.73 10.40 0.86
N SER A 194 35.80 11.05 0.39
CA SER A 194 35.87 12.52 0.28
C SER A 194 34.86 13.07 -0.70
N ILE A 195 34.62 12.35 -1.80
CA ILE A 195 33.58 12.71 -2.78
C ILE A 195 32.20 12.56 -2.18
N ARG A 196 31.91 11.45 -1.51
CA ARG A 196 30.62 11.25 -0.85
C ARG A 196 30.34 12.34 0.21
N LYS A 197 31.38 12.69 0.98
CA LYS A 197 31.28 13.75 1.99
C LYS A 197 31.06 15.12 1.34
N ALA A 198 31.76 15.44 0.27
CA ALA A 198 31.56 16.69 -0.48
C ALA A 198 30.13 16.80 -1.03
N LEU A 199 29.62 15.74 -1.66
CA LEU A 199 28.24 15.69 -2.15
C LEU A 199 27.21 15.85 -1.03
N SER A 200 27.45 15.23 0.13
CA SER A 200 26.59 15.39 1.29
C SER A 200 26.54 16.82 1.84
N LEU A 201 27.63 17.58 1.70
CA LEU A 201 27.72 18.97 2.17
C LEU A 201 27.06 19.98 1.20
N VAL A 202 26.83 19.60 -0.06
CA VAL A 202 26.17 20.45 -1.06
C VAL A 202 24.64 20.44 -0.88
N ILE A 203 24.10 19.40 -0.24
CA ILE A 203 22.66 19.28 -0.01
C ILE A 203 22.26 20.26 1.09
N ASP A 204 21.45 21.25 0.72
CA ASP A 204 20.77 22.13 1.66
C ASP A 204 19.73 21.30 2.45
N ARG A 205 19.71 21.47 3.75
CA ARG A 205 18.85 20.71 4.68
C ARG A 205 17.92 21.62 5.48
N GLU A 206 17.90 22.91 5.19
CA GLU A 206 17.02 23.90 5.83
C GLU A 206 15.72 24.09 5.06
#